data_19586fa072b93ec4bb4919c911c87770
#
_entry.id   19586fa072b93ec4bb4919c911c87770
#
_cell.length_a   1.000
_cell.length_b   1.000
_cell.length_c   1.000
_cell.angle_alpha   90.00
_cell.angle_beta   90.00
_cell.angle_gamma   90.00
#
_symmetry.space_group_name_H-M   'P 1'
#
loop_
_entity.id
_entity.type
_entity.pdbx_description
1 polymer ?
#
loop_
_entity_poly.entity_id
_entity_poly.type
_entity_poly.pdbx_seq_one_letter_code
_entity_poly.pdbx_strand_id
1 'polypeptide(L)'
;MALAGSVLASSGELRGPSATLDRVPVYLGAAAILIGGVLATRALSSAVQKAVPSEAGGIRNLPLARLVRVGGYAITLLWVLATLEVGVEGLLLGGALTGVILGIAAQQTLGNVFAGIVLLAVRPFTLGGHAVIKSSLGEYEGTITGMGFFYVTIRTASGRVDLPNAVALASAVGPGTKTPEDPPEEAAPPDVESGGAA
;
A
#
# COMPACT_ATOMS: atom_id res chain seq x y z
N MET A 1 61.00 -19.43 -35.22
CA MET A 1 60.14 -18.53 -36.01
C MET A 1 58.68 -18.89 -35.90
N ALA A 2 58.09 -18.89 -34.70
CA ALA A 2 56.68 -19.28 -34.49
C ALA A 2 55.92 -18.37 -33.48
N LEU A 3 56.40 -17.18 -33.13
CA LEU A 3 55.77 -16.28 -32.17
C LEU A 3 55.33 -14.94 -32.75
N ALA A 4 55.51 -14.71 -34.06
CA ALA A 4 55.10 -13.47 -34.71
C ALA A 4 53.71 -13.53 -35.39
N GLY A 5 53.08 -14.68 -35.44
CA GLY A 5 51.76 -14.90 -36.09
C GLY A 5 50.53 -14.72 -35.24
N SER A 6 50.67 -14.73 -33.89
CA SER A 6 49.51 -14.67 -33.00
C SER A 6 49.11 -13.28 -32.50
N VAL A 7 49.93 -12.27 -32.75
CA VAL A 7 49.66 -10.89 -32.30
C VAL A 7 48.86 -10.08 -33.32
N LEU A 8 48.80 -10.53 -34.58
CA LEU A 8 48.08 -9.81 -35.65
C LEU A 8 46.63 -10.29 -35.84
N ALA A 9 46.20 -11.33 -35.13
CA ALA A 9 44.80 -11.82 -35.20
C ALA A 9 43.85 -11.16 -34.18
N SER A 10 44.34 -10.32 -33.24
CA SER A 10 43.53 -9.71 -32.21
C SER A 10 43.17 -8.23 -32.42
N SER A 11 43.61 -7.66 -33.56
CA SER A 11 43.36 -6.23 -33.81
C SER A 11 42.71 -6.02 -35.17
N GLY A 12 41.45 -6.41 -35.32
CA GLY A 12 40.77 -6.11 -36.57
C GLY A 12 39.42 -6.76 -36.82
N GLU A 13 38.63 -7.02 -35.84
CA GLU A 13 37.18 -7.04 -36.11
C GLU A 13 36.73 -5.58 -36.29
N LEU A 14 36.96 -5.10 -37.52
CA LEU A 14 36.30 -3.91 -38.03
C LEU A 14 34.79 -4.17 -37.88
N ARG A 15 34.19 -3.52 -36.89
CA ARG A 15 32.75 -3.48 -36.66
C ARG A 15 32.13 -2.95 -37.97
N GLY A 16 31.78 -3.86 -38.88
CA GLY A 16 31.12 -3.54 -40.13
C GLY A 16 29.76 -2.90 -39.91
N PRO A 17 29.18 -2.22 -40.88
CA PRO A 17 27.88 -1.59 -40.81
C PRO A 17 26.74 -2.54 -40.43
N SER A 18 26.91 -3.88 -40.59
CA SER A 18 26.00 -4.92 -40.14
C SER A 18 25.82 -4.95 -38.63
N ALA A 19 26.89 -4.69 -37.84
CA ALA A 19 26.81 -4.74 -36.37
C ALA A 19 25.92 -3.61 -35.75
N THR A 20 25.74 -2.52 -36.47
CA THR A 20 24.79 -1.46 -36.05
C THR A 20 23.38 -1.76 -36.47
N LEU A 21 23.16 -2.41 -37.61
CA LEU A 21 21.83 -2.81 -38.08
C LEU A 21 21.24 -3.94 -37.18
N ASP A 22 22.09 -4.86 -36.72
CA ASP A 22 21.67 -5.94 -35.81
C ASP A 22 21.21 -5.43 -34.42
N ARG A 23 21.61 -4.22 -34.02
CA ARG A 23 21.20 -3.59 -32.76
C ARG A 23 19.98 -2.67 -32.86
N VAL A 24 19.50 -2.38 -34.06
CA VAL A 24 18.33 -1.54 -34.28
C VAL A 24 17.10 -2.05 -33.49
N PRO A 25 16.76 -3.36 -33.51
CA PRO A 25 15.62 -3.86 -32.73
C PRO A 25 15.78 -3.68 -31.22
N VAL A 26 17.01 -3.77 -30.68
CA VAL A 26 17.33 -3.54 -29.27
C VAL A 26 17.06 -2.08 -28.89
N TYR A 27 17.52 -1.13 -29.70
CA TYR A 27 17.27 0.29 -29.45
C TYR A 27 15.79 0.66 -29.59
N LEU A 28 15.08 0.08 -30.55
CA LEU A 28 13.64 0.27 -30.69
C LEU A 28 12.88 -0.32 -29.49
N GLY A 29 13.29 -1.50 -29.02
CA GLY A 29 12.75 -2.11 -27.81
C GLY A 29 13.00 -1.25 -26.57
N ALA A 30 14.21 -0.76 -26.38
CA ALA A 30 14.55 0.13 -25.27
C ALA A 30 13.76 1.45 -25.32
N ALA A 31 13.58 2.04 -26.49
CA ALA A 31 12.76 3.24 -26.69
C ALA A 31 11.29 2.98 -26.37
N ALA A 32 10.74 1.85 -26.80
CA ALA A 32 9.36 1.46 -26.50
C ALA A 32 9.15 1.26 -24.98
N ILE A 33 10.10 0.60 -24.28
CA ILE A 33 10.08 0.43 -22.83
C ILE A 33 10.17 1.79 -22.14
N LEU A 34 11.03 2.68 -22.59
CA LEU A 34 11.17 4.02 -22.02
C LEU A 34 9.86 4.82 -22.13
N ILE A 35 9.31 4.89 -23.34
CA ILE A 35 8.07 5.64 -23.59
C ILE A 35 6.90 5.01 -22.81
N GLY A 36 6.71 3.68 -22.93
CA GLY A 36 5.65 2.95 -22.23
C GLY A 36 5.77 3.06 -20.71
N GLY A 37 6.97 2.90 -20.17
CA GLY A 37 7.25 3.01 -18.74
C GLY A 37 6.99 4.42 -18.18
N VAL A 38 7.40 5.46 -18.93
CA VAL A 38 7.12 6.85 -18.54
C VAL A 38 5.62 7.14 -18.57
N LEU A 39 4.89 6.69 -19.60
CA LEU A 39 3.45 6.88 -19.71
C LEU A 39 2.71 6.11 -18.62
N ALA A 40 3.07 4.85 -18.36
CA ALA A 40 2.48 4.03 -17.31
C ALA A 40 2.73 4.66 -15.92
N THR A 41 3.94 5.12 -15.64
CA THR A 41 4.29 5.79 -14.39
C THR A 41 3.47 7.06 -14.19
N ARG A 42 3.29 7.88 -15.23
CA ARG A 42 2.46 9.09 -15.17
C ARG A 42 1.00 8.77 -14.96
N ALA A 43 0.47 7.77 -15.69
CA ALA A 43 -0.92 7.32 -15.52
C ALA A 43 -1.18 6.81 -14.10
N LEU A 44 -0.28 5.96 -13.57
CA LEU A 44 -0.39 5.43 -12.22
C LEU A 44 -0.31 6.54 -11.17
N SER A 45 0.67 7.45 -11.28
CA SER A 45 0.79 8.57 -10.34
C SER A 45 -0.42 9.50 -10.35
N SER A 46 -1.07 9.68 -11.51
CA SER A 46 -2.30 10.48 -11.65
C SER A 46 -3.52 9.74 -11.07
N ALA A 47 -3.59 8.42 -11.25
CA ALA A 47 -4.64 7.59 -10.65
C ALA A 47 -4.58 7.63 -9.12
N VAL A 48 -3.37 7.50 -8.54
CA VAL A 48 -3.16 7.63 -7.09
C VAL A 48 -3.60 8.99 -6.57
N GLN A 49 -3.30 10.09 -7.30
CA GLN A 49 -3.76 11.42 -6.90
C GLN A 49 -5.28 11.56 -6.89
N LYS A 50 -5.97 10.90 -7.80
CA LYS A 50 -7.44 10.95 -7.91
C LYS A 50 -8.13 10.04 -6.88
N ALA A 51 -7.50 8.92 -6.52
CA ALA A 51 -8.05 7.92 -5.61
C ALA A 51 -8.06 8.37 -4.14
N VAL A 52 -7.21 9.34 -3.76
CA VAL A 52 -7.14 9.83 -2.38
C VAL A 52 -7.96 11.10 -2.25
N PRO A 53 -9.09 11.09 -1.49
CA PRO A 53 -9.93 12.27 -1.30
C PRO A 53 -9.18 13.45 -0.66
N SER A 54 -9.44 14.67 -1.13
CA SER A 54 -8.79 15.89 -0.64
C SER A 54 -9.37 16.42 0.67
N GLU A 55 -10.27 15.70 1.33
CA GLU A 55 -11.13 16.22 2.40
C GLU A 55 -10.44 16.39 3.76
N ALA A 56 -9.22 15.97 3.93
CA ALA A 56 -8.48 16.14 5.18
C ALA A 56 -7.51 17.33 5.08
N GLY A 57 -8.01 18.54 5.25
CA GLY A 57 -7.20 19.69 5.71
C GLY A 57 -5.91 19.98 4.92
N GLY A 58 -5.98 20.18 3.60
CA GLY A 58 -4.93 20.90 2.88
C GLY A 58 -3.60 20.17 2.63
N ILE A 59 -3.37 18.96 3.13
CA ILE A 59 -2.19 18.16 2.81
C ILE A 59 -2.46 17.45 1.50
N ARG A 60 -2.12 18.12 0.39
CA ARG A 60 -2.18 17.53 -0.96
C ARG A 60 -1.35 16.25 -0.96
N ASN A 61 -1.89 15.17 -1.57
CA ASN A 61 -1.31 13.83 -1.71
C ASN A 61 0.00 13.79 -2.55
N LEU A 62 0.77 14.90 -2.52
CA LEU A 62 2.02 15.07 -3.22
C LEU A 62 3.09 14.01 -2.84
N PRO A 63 3.24 13.60 -1.55
CA PRO A 63 4.32 12.67 -1.20
C PRO A 63 4.14 11.29 -1.82
N LEU A 64 2.92 10.71 -1.76
CA LEU A 64 2.66 9.36 -2.28
C LEU A 64 2.77 9.30 -3.81
N ALA A 65 2.16 10.24 -4.51
CA ALA A 65 2.27 10.30 -5.97
C ALA A 65 3.70 10.58 -6.45
N ARG A 66 4.48 11.33 -5.68
CA ARG A 66 5.91 11.56 -5.95
C ARG A 66 6.70 10.26 -5.75
N LEU A 67 6.44 9.51 -4.68
CA LEU A 67 7.07 8.23 -4.42
C LEU A 67 6.80 7.23 -5.56
N VAL A 68 5.54 7.09 -5.98
CA VAL A 68 5.13 6.25 -7.12
C VAL A 68 5.85 6.68 -8.40
N ARG A 69 6.01 7.98 -8.62
CA ARG A 69 6.68 8.50 -9.81
C ARG A 69 8.18 8.21 -9.80
N VAL A 70 8.85 8.44 -8.67
CA VAL A 70 10.28 8.17 -8.52
C VAL A 70 10.56 6.67 -8.65
N GLY A 71 9.79 5.82 -7.96
CA GLY A 71 9.91 4.36 -8.06
C GLY A 71 9.64 3.84 -9.48
N GLY A 72 8.59 4.33 -10.14
CA GLY A 72 8.25 3.95 -11.50
C GLY A 72 9.33 4.33 -12.51
N TYR A 73 9.92 5.52 -12.38
CA TYR A 73 11.03 5.91 -13.26
C TYR A 73 12.29 5.12 -12.99
N ALA A 74 12.61 4.79 -11.73
CA ALA A 74 13.73 3.93 -11.38
C ALA A 74 13.59 2.52 -12.00
N ILE A 75 12.41 1.92 -11.91
CA ILE A 75 12.11 0.61 -12.53
C ILE A 75 12.22 0.70 -14.06
N THR A 76 11.65 1.75 -14.67
CA THR A 76 11.74 1.96 -16.13
C THR A 76 13.18 2.08 -16.59
N LEU A 77 13.99 2.84 -15.86
CA LEU A 77 15.41 3.02 -16.16
C LEU A 77 16.17 1.70 -16.08
N LEU A 78 15.97 0.91 -15.02
CA LEU A 78 16.60 -0.41 -14.86
C LEU A 78 16.24 -1.35 -16.03
N TRP A 79 14.98 -1.35 -16.47
CA TRP A 79 14.56 -2.17 -17.61
C TRP A 79 15.19 -1.72 -18.93
N VAL A 80 15.30 -0.40 -19.16
CA VAL A 80 15.99 0.14 -20.34
C VAL A 80 17.47 -0.25 -20.32
N LEU A 81 18.16 -0.11 -19.18
CA LEU A 81 19.58 -0.49 -19.06
C LEU A 81 19.78 -2.00 -19.30
N ALA A 82 18.90 -2.84 -18.72
CA ALA A 82 18.93 -4.29 -18.93
C ALA A 82 18.73 -4.66 -20.41
N THR A 83 17.80 -3.98 -21.11
CA THR A 83 17.56 -4.19 -22.54
C THR A 83 18.76 -3.77 -23.40
N LEU A 84 19.51 -2.77 -22.97
CA LEU A 84 20.73 -2.29 -23.64
C LEU A 84 21.97 -3.13 -23.28
N GLU A 85 21.80 -4.24 -22.56
CA GLU A 85 22.89 -5.12 -22.10
C GLU A 85 23.93 -4.39 -21.24
N VAL A 86 23.56 -3.30 -20.58
CA VAL A 86 24.40 -2.65 -19.58
C VAL A 86 24.42 -3.50 -18.33
N GLY A 87 25.59 -3.82 -17.80
CA GLY A 87 25.76 -4.65 -16.60
C GLY A 87 25.03 -4.04 -15.38
N VAL A 88 23.81 -4.50 -15.13
CA VAL A 88 22.95 -4.02 -14.03
C VAL A 88 22.91 -4.98 -12.83
N GLU A 89 23.66 -6.09 -12.89
CA GLU A 89 23.65 -7.16 -11.88
C GLU A 89 23.95 -6.61 -10.47
N GLY A 90 24.95 -5.75 -10.35
CA GLY A 90 25.30 -5.09 -9.09
C GLY A 90 24.20 -4.15 -8.58
N LEU A 91 23.53 -3.43 -9.48
CA LEU A 91 22.41 -2.56 -9.13
C LEU A 91 21.18 -3.38 -8.70
N LEU A 92 20.91 -4.50 -9.39
CA LEU A 92 19.81 -5.40 -9.03
C LEU A 92 20.07 -6.07 -7.68
N LEU A 93 21.30 -6.54 -7.42
CA LEU A 93 21.65 -7.16 -6.13
C LEU A 93 21.52 -6.15 -4.97
N GLY A 94 22.08 -4.96 -5.12
CA GLY A 94 21.95 -3.89 -4.13
C GLY A 94 20.50 -3.43 -3.94
N GLY A 95 19.75 -3.34 -5.04
CA GLY A 95 18.32 -3.01 -5.03
C GLY A 95 17.47 -4.08 -4.34
N ALA A 96 17.79 -5.37 -4.56
CA ALA A 96 17.10 -6.48 -3.90
C ALA A 96 17.29 -6.45 -2.38
N LEU A 97 18.53 -6.24 -1.90
CA LEU A 97 18.81 -6.11 -0.47
C LEU A 97 18.09 -4.90 0.14
N THR A 98 18.15 -3.74 -0.52
CA THR A 98 17.42 -2.54 -0.11
C THR A 98 15.90 -2.79 -0.09
N GLY A 99 15.37 -3.50 -1.09
CA GLY A 99 13.97 -3.89 -1.18
C GLY A 99 13.51 -4.76 -0.01
N VAL A 100 14.33 -5.73 0.42
CA VAL A 100 14.05 -6.57 1.60
C VAL A 100 13.98 -5.71 2.87
N ILE A 101 14.94 -4.81 3.07
CA ILE A 101 14.94 -3.92 4.24
C ILE A 101 13.70 -3.02 4.25
N LEU A 102 13.36 -2.42 3.12
CA LEU A 102 12.16 -1.59 2.98
C LEU A 102 10.88 -2.41 3.15
N GLY A 103 10.84 -3.65 2.67
CA GLY A 103 9.73 -4.58 2.86
C GLY A 103 9.48 -4.88 4.33
N ILE A 104 10.53 -5.16 5.09
CA ILE A 104 10.45 -5.37 6.55
C ILE A 104 9.96 -4.10 7.24
N ALA A 105 10.50 -2.93 6.87
CA ALA A 105 10.06 -1.66 7.43
C ALA A 105 8.58 -1.34 7.11
N ALA A 106 8.08 -1.76 5.96
CA ALA A 106 6.69 -1.55 5.53
C ALA A 106 5.72 -2.66 5.96
N GLN A 107 6.20 -3.74 6.59
CA GLN A 107 5.43 -4.96 6.88
C GLN A 107 4.13 -4.66 7.65
N GLN A 108 4.17 -3.82 8.67
CA GLN A 108 3.00 -3.48 9.47
C GLN A 108 1.95 -2.73 8.65
N THR A 109 2.37 -1.80 7.80
CA THR A 109 1.48 -1.03 6.93
C THR A 109 0.80 -1.93 5.90
N LEU A 110 1.57 -2.80 5.26
CA LEU A 110 1.04 -3.80 4.31
C LEU A 110 0.09 -4.78 5.01
N GLY A 111 0.40 -5.21 6.23
CA GLY A 111 -0.48 -6.05 7.06
C GLY A 111 -1.85 -5.43 7.29
N ASN A 112 -1.92 -4.13 7.55
CA ASN A 112 -3.20 -3.42 7.68
C ASN A 112 -3.99 -3.35 6.37
N VAL A 113 -3.31 -3.15 5.23
CA VAL A 113 -3.97 -3.15 3.91
C VAL A 113 -4.56 -4.54 3.60
N PHE A 114 -3.78 -5.61 3.76
CA PHE A 114 -4.26 -6.97 3.55
C PHE A 114 -5.39 -7.34 4.50
N ALA A 115 -5.27 -6.99 5.79
CA ALA A 115 -6.34 -7.18 6.76
C ALA A 115 -7.62 -6.42 6.36
N GLY A 116 -7.50 -5.19 5.86
CA GLY A 116 -8.63 -4.41 5.34
C GLY A 116 -9.33 -5.10 4.17
N ILE A 117 -8.58 -5.66 3.22
CA ILE A 117 -9.15 -6.43 2.11
C ILE A 117 -9.90 -7.66 2.63
N VAL A 118 -9.33 -8.40 3.58
CA VAL A 118 -9.97 -9.57 4.20
C VAL A 118 -11.25 -9.17 4.94
N LEU A 119 -11.23 -8.10 5.74
CA LEU A 119 -12.40 -7.61 6.45
C LEU A 119 -13.53 -7.20 5.50
N LEU A 120 -13.20 -6.56 4.37
CA LEU A 120 -14.17 -6.20 3.34
C LEU A 120 -14.77 -7.43 2.62
N ALA A 121 -13.99 -8.52 2.49
CA ALA A 121 -14.44 -9.76 1.88
C ALA A 121 -15.29 -10.60 2.84
N VAL A 122 -14.82 -10.81 4.07
CA VAL A 122 -15.46 -11.67 5.08
C VAL A 122 -16.62 -10.97 5.77
N ARG A 123 -16.53 -9.65 5.96
CA ARG A 123 -17.55 -8.80 6.62
C ARG A 123 -18.02 -9.33 7.97
N PRO A 124 -17.14 -9.53 8.94
CA PRO A 124 -17.53 -10.02 10.27
C PRO A 124 -18.45 -9.05 11.02
N PHE A 125 -18.49 -7.79 10.58
CA PHE A 125 -19.41 -6.75 11.04
C PHE A 125 -19.91 -5.92 9.84
N THR A 126 -21.06 -5.26 9.98
CA THR A 126 -21.67 -4.44 8.93
C THR A 126 -21.46 -2.96 9.22
N LEU A 127 -21.35 -2.14 8.16
CA LEU A 127 -21.39 -0.68 8.31
C LEU A 127 -22.76 -0.26 8.90
N GLY A 128 -22.72 0.62 9.88
CA GLY A 128 -23.91 1.03 10.66
C GLY A 128 -24.32 0.03 11.75
N GLY A 129 -23.74 -1.17 11.77
CA GLY A 129 -24.01 -2.17 12.81
C GLY A 129 -23.31 -1.84 14.13
N HIS A 130 -23.96 -2.20 15.23
CA HIS A 130 -23.38 -2.12 16.57
C HIS A 130 -22.60 -3.39 16.86
N ALA A 131 -21.36 -3.26 17.33
CA ALA A 131 -20.49 -4.38 17.60
C ALA A 131 -19.60 -4.13 18.82
N VAL A 132 -19.20 -5.21 19.47
CA VAL A 132 -18.13 -5.22 20.47
C VAL A 132 -16.91 -5.86 19.86
N ILE A 133 -15.79 -5.15 19.86
CA ILE A 133 -14.49 -5.63 19.37
C ILE A 133 -13.55 -5.76 20.57
N LYS A 134 -13.20 -7.00 20.91
CA LYS A 134 -12.23 -7.30 21.98
C LYS A 134 -10.86 -7.54 21.37
N SER A 135 -10.00 -6.56 21.47
CA SER A 135 -8.66 -6.56 20.89
C SER A 135 -7.56 -6.59 21.95
N SER A 136 -6.32 -6.80 21.49
CA SER A 136 -5.14 -6.66 22.34
C SER A 136 -4.91 -5.23 22.87
N LEU A 137 -5.52 -4.23 22.23
CA LEU A 137 -5.43 -2.81 22.63
C LEU A 137 -6.55 -2.37 23.58
N GLY A 138 -7.57 -3.22 23.75
CA GLY A 138 -8.71 -2.93 24.59
C GLY A 138 -10.01 -3.45 24.00
N GLU A 139 -11.10 -3.22 24.74
CA GLU A 139 -12.47 -3.53 24.32
C GLU A 139 -13.14 -2.24 23.82
N TYR A 140 -13.72 -2.32 22.63
CA TYR A 140 -14.40 -1.21 21.96
C TYR A 140 -15.82 -1.61 21.62
N GLU A 141 -16.79 -0.95 22.24
CA GLU A 141 -18.22 -1.13 21.96
C GLU A 141 -18.73 0.12 21.23
N GLY A 142 -19.44 -0.09 20.13
CA GLY A 142 -20.01 1.02 19.38
C GLY A 142 -20.45 0.67 17.98
N THR A 143 -20.82 1.68 17.22
CA THR A 143 -21.30 1.56 15.85
C THR A 143 -20.13 1.67 14.86
N ILE A 144 -20.03 0.73 13.93
CA ILE A 144 -19.05 0.75 12.85
C ILE A 144 -19.45 1.81 11.84
N THR A 145 -18.71 2.94 11.79
CA THR A 145 -19.04 4.06 10.90
C THR A 145 -18.22 4.10 9.62
N GLY A 146 -17.12 3.34 9.57
CA GLY A 146 -16.26 3.30 8.38
C GLY A 146 -15.33 2.10 8.36
N MET A 147 -15.03 1.64 7.15
CA MET A 147 -14.01 0.61 6.89
C MET A 147 -13.11 1.11 5.76
N GLY A 148 -11.86 1.41 6.10
CA GLY A 148 -10.85 1.88 5.16
C GLY A 148 -9.76 0.84 4.90
N PHE A 149 -8.77 1.18 4.09
CA PHE A 149 -7.62 0.31 3.80
C PHE A 149 -6.72 0.04 5.01
N PHE A 150 -6.70 0.96 5.99
CA PHE A 150 -5.78 0.89 7.14
C PHE A 150 -6.50 0.74 8.46
N TYR A 151 -7.71 1.32 8.58
CA TYR A 151 -8.46 1.43 9.84
C TYR A 151 -9.93 1.07 9.65
N VAL A 152 -10.48 0.45 10.69
CA VAL A 152 -11.92 0.40 10.96
C VAL A 152 -12.24 1.55 11.90
N THR A 153 -13.25 2.34 11.57
CA THR A 153 -13.73 3.46 12.40
C THR A 153 -14.94 3.03 13.19
N ILE A 154 -14.87 3.18 14.50
CA ILE A 154 -15.91 2.84 15.46
C ILE A 154 -16.34 4.12 16.17
N ARG A 155 -17.63 4.35 16.28
CA ARG A 155 -18.19 5.42 17.10
C ARG A 155 -18.62 4.81 18.43
N THR A 156 -17.84 5.06 19.47
CA THR A 156 -18.10 4.64 20.85
C THR A 156 -18.80 5.76 21.62
N ALA A 157 -19.25 5.47 22.84
CA ALA A 157 -19.82 6.48 23.75
C ALA A 157 -18.80 7.59 24.11
N SER A 158 -17.50 7.26 24.13
CA SER A 158 -16.40 8.21 24.41
C SER A 158 -15.93 8.98 23.17
N GLY A 159 -16.46 8.68 21.98
CA GLY A 159 -16.09 9.34 20.73
C GLY A 159 -15.67 8.38 19.61
N ARG A 160 -15.01 8.93 18.59
CA ARG A 160 -14.53 8.17 17.45
C ARG A 160 -13.21 7.46 17.78
N VAL A 161 -13.15 6.18 17.46
CA VAL A 161 -11.93 5.35 17.56
C VAL A 161 -11.60 4.78 16.20
N ASP A 162 -10.37 4.95 15.74
CA ASP A 162 -9.83 4.35 14.52
C ASP A 162 -8.91 3.17 14.90
N LEU A 163 -9.42 1.94 14.70
CA LEU A 163 -8.71 0.70 15.04
C LEU A 163 -7.97 0.17 13.81
N PRO A 164 -6.65 -0.12 13.88
CA PRO A 164 -5.91 -0.71 12.76
C PRO A 164 -6.56 -2.00 12.28
N ASN A 165 -6.68 -2.19 10.96
CA ASN A 165 -7.35 -3.35 10.37
C ASN A 165 -6.75 -4.68 10.81
N ALA A 166 -5.42 -4.78 10.93
CA ALA A 166 -4.75 -5.99 11.40
C ALA A 166 -5.16 -6.35 12.84
N VAL A 167 -5.38 -5.36 13.70
CA VAL A 167 -5.87 -5.55 15.06
C VAL A 167 -7.33 -5.97 15.03
N ALA A 168 -8.17 -5.30 14.25
CA ALA A 168 -9.58 -5.64 14.10
C ALA A 168 -9.78 -7.08 13.59
N LEU A 169 -8.99 -7.52 12.61
CA LEU A 169 -9.05 -8.88 12.05
C LEU A 169 -8.61 -9.94 13.07
N ALA A 170 -7.66 -9.61 13.94
CA ALA A 170 -7.18 -10.51 14.99
C ALA A 170 -8.04 -10.49 16.28
N SER A 171 -9.09 -9.66 16.30
CA SER A 171 -9.94 -9.46 17.47
C SER A 171 -11.13 -10.41 17.49
N ALA A 172 -11.63 -10.72 18.70
CA ALA A 172 -12.94 -11.32 18.84
C ALA A 172 -14.02 -10.25 18.60
N VAL A 173 -14.98 -10.57 17.74
CA VAL A 173 -16.09 -9.69 17.39
C VAL A 173 -17.40 -10.33 17.88
N GLY A 174 -18.18 -9.58 18.61
CA GLY A 174 -19.48 -9.98 19.09
C GLY A 174 -20.57 -8.93 18.80
N PRO A 175 -21.85 -9.32 18.90
CA PRO A 175 -22.93 -8.36 18.85
C PRO A 175 -22.83 -7.40 20.03
N GLY A 176 -23.00 -6.11 19.78
CA GLY A 176 -23.07 -5.11 20.84
C GLY A 176 -24.40 -5.19 21.57
N THR A 177 -24.40 -4.75 22.81
CA THR A 177 -25.59 -4.81 23.69
C THR A 177 -26.57 -3.68 23.44
N LYS A 178 -26.16 -2.60 22.77
CA LYS A 178 -27.03 -1.45 22.46
C LYS A 178 -27.13 -1.25 20.94
N THR A 179 -28.39 -1.20 20.48
CA THR A 179 -28.71 -0.73 19.12
C THR A 179 -28.67 0.80 19.10
N PRO A 180 -28.24 1.48 18.01
CA PRO A 180 -28.20 2.95 17.95
C PRO A 180 -29.55 3.64 18.15
N GLU A 181 -30.63 2.89 18.11
CA GLU A 181 -32.02 3.34 18.26
C GLU A 181 -32.56 3.22 19.71
N ASP A 182 -31.77 2.65 20.63
CA ASP A 182 -32.23 2.65 22.02
C ASP A 182 -32.18 4.10 22.53
N PRO A 183 -33.33 4.69 22.88
CA PRO A 183 -33.39 6.03 23.47
C PRO A 183 -32.47 6.06 24.69
N PRO A 184 -31.89 7.21 25.03
CA PRO A 184 -31.09 7.32 26.24
C PRO A 184 -31.96 6.81 27.40
N GLU A 185 -31.43 5.83 28.14
CA GLU A 185 -32.08 5.24 29.31
C GLU A 185 -32.50 6.40 30.20
N GLU A 186 -33.80 6.70 30.11
CA GLU A 186 -34.43 7.73 30.94
C GLU A 186 -34.11 7.34 32.36
N ALA A 187 -33.34 8.21 33.04
CA ALA A 187 -32.95 7.99 34.44
C ALA A 187 -34.17 7.56 35.21
N ALA A 188 -34.16 6.31 35.69
CA ALA A 188 -35.24 5.78 36.53
C ALA A 188 -35.54 6.82 37.61
N PRO A 189 -36.78 7.21 37.79
CA PRO A 189 -37.14 8.19 38.83
C PRO A 189 -36.59 7.68 40.15
N PRO A 190 -36.01 8.53 41.00
CA PRO A 190 -35.49 8.11 42.29
C PRO A 190 -36.63 7.45 43.05
N ASP A 191 -36.36 6.23 43.54
CA ASP A 191 -37.28 5.47 44.37
C ASP A 191 -37.86 6.38 45.46
N VAL A 192 -39.14 6.65 45.33
CA VAL A 192 -39.87 7.37 46.39
C VAL A 192 -39.94 6.39 47.56
N GLU A 193 -39.02 6.55 48.51
CA GLU A 193 -39.14 5.91 49.82
C GLU A 193 -40.53 6.22 50.36
N SER A 194 -41.39 5.21 50.33
CA SER A 194 -42.64 5.22 51.07
C SER A 194 -42.30 5.26 52.53
N GLY A 195 -42.14 6.48 53.06
CA GLY A 195 -42.05 6.70 54.50
C GLY A 195 -43.29 6.12 55.18
N GLY A 196 -43.08 5.00 55.86
CA GLY A 196 -44.08 4.39 56.72
C GLY A 196 -44.49 5.36 57.83
N ALA A 197 -45.73 5.61 57.89
CA ALA A 197 -46.35 6.29 59.02
C ALA A 197 -46.64 5.30 60.14
N ALA A 198 -46.24 5.71 61.33
CA ALA A 198 -46.69 5.40 62.67
C ALA A 198 -46.70 3.96 63.19
#